data_63c80a5cbec3aa932ea2fe58c6dd1402
#
_entry.id   63c80a5cbec3aa932ea2fe58c6dd1402
#
_cell.length_a   1.000
_cell.length_b   1.000
_cell.length_c   1.000
_cell.angle_alpha   90.00
_cell.angle_beta   90.00
_cell.angle_gamma   90.00
#
_symmetry.space_group_name_H-M   'P 1'
#
loop_
_entity.id
_entity.type
_entity.pdbx_description
1 polymer ?
#
loop_
_entity_poly.entity_id
_entity_poly.type
_entity_poly.pdbx_seq_one_letter_code
_entity_poly.pdbx_strand_id
1 'polypeptide(L)'
;MKNKKIEKKNGFSLIELLVVVAIIGILAAAGVVAYNGFMDNAKKSSSKANHTNVVKFLSSNFTNCSTGATYIQWSTTGNPYNAPCTWSVTQHASRMTAHFAAENFKNPHYSSQNAVVYRNGTPPASGSYVGQTWIYCQNSNPQRCLVNTRWGPGSNEYSRSTVTKE
;
A
#
# COMPACT_ATOMS: atom_id res chain seq x y z
N MET A 1 -6.70 38.38 64.13
CA MET A 1 -6.62 38.71 62.70
C MET A 1 -5.42 37.94 62.10
N LYS A 2 -5.63 36.96 61.21
CA LYS A 2 -4.53 36.18 60.60
C LYS A 2 -4.08 36.90 59.31
N ASN A 3 -2.84 37.41 59.30
CA ASN A 3 -2.24 38.00 58.13
C ASN A 3 -2.03 36.90 57.07
N LYS A 4 -2.78 36.92 55.93
CA LYS A 4 -2.65 36.07 54.78
C LYS A 4 -1.43 36.55 53.98
N LYS A 5 -0.33 35.80 54.02
CA LYS A 5 0.88 36.05 53.26
C LYS A 5 0.56 35.87 51.77
N ILE A 6 0.60 36.91 50.99
CA ILE A 6 0.40 36.86 49.54
C ILE A 6 1.70 36.32 48.93
N GLU A 7 1.69 35.08 48.44
CA GLU A 7 2.81 34.55 47.69
C GLU A 7 2.90 35.29 46.34
N LYS A 8 4.04 35.93 46.11
CA LYS A 8 4.37 36.50 44.79
C LYS A 8 4.53 35.37 43.79
N LYS A 9 3.58 35.24 42.87
CA LYS A 9 3.74 34.37 41.68
C LYS A 9 4.77 35.05 40.77
N ASN A 10 5.92 34.41 40.56
CA ASN A 10 6.92 34.82 39.59
C ASN A 10 6.29 34.65 38.19
N GLY A 11 6.10 35.71 37.46
CA GLY A 11 5.68 35.64 36.03
C GLY A 11 6.88 35.31 35.13
N PHE A 12 6.61 34.67 34.01
CA PHE A 12 7.62 34.41 32.96
C PHE A 12 8.19 35.72 32.41
N SER A 13 9.50 35.78 32.21
CA SER A 13 10.13 36.90 31.53
C SER A 13 9.94 36.80 30.02
N LEU A 14 9.87 37.95 29.37
CA LEU A 14 9.68 38.04 27.91
C LEU A 14 10.82 37.32 27.14
N ILE A 15 12.04 37.35 27.68
CA ILE A 15 13.19 36.67 27.08
C ILE A 15 13.12 35.13 27.19
N GLU A 16 12.60 34.60 28.30
CA GLU A 16 12.39 33.18 28.46
C GLU A 16 11.40 32.64 27.41
N LEU A 17 10.31 33.38 27.16
CA LEU A 17 9.34 32.99 26.15
C LEU A 17 9.97 33.07 24.74
N LEU A 18 10.73 34.11 24.45
CA LEU A 18 11.36 34.31 23.13
C LEU A 18 12.36 33.18 22.82
N VAL A 19 13.21 32.79 23.80
CA VAL A 19 14.17 31.68 23.62
C VAL A 19 13.44 30.36 23.38
N VAL A 20 12.37 30.07 24.11
CA VAL A 20 11.59 28.84 23.93
C VAL A 20 10.98 28.75 22.53
N VAL A 21 10.35 29.83 22.03
CA VAL A 21 9.74 29.80 20.69
C VAL A 21 10.80 29.71 19.59
N ALA A 22 11.98 30.31 19.78
CA ALA A 22 13.10 30.19 18.85
C ALA A 22 13.59 28.75 18.74
N ILE A 23 13.77 28.05 19.88
CA ILE A 23 14.20 26.65 19.91
C ILE A 23 13.13 25.73 19.25
N ILE A 24 11.85 25.91 19.60
CA ILE A 24 10.76 25.16 19.00
C ILE A 24 10.71 25.39 17.49
N GLY A 25 10.92 26.62 17.02
CA GLY A 25 10.93 26.95 15.60
C GLY A 25 12.03 26.21 14.83
N ILE A 26 13.24 26.15 15.38
CA ILE A 26 14.37 25.40 14.77
C ILE A 26 14.09 23.90 14.74
N LEU A 27 13.62 23.34 15.86
CA LEU A 27 13.29 21.91 15.94
C LEU A 27 12.15 21.52 15.01
N ALA A 28 11.12 22.35 14.90
CA ALA A 28 10.00 22.12 13.99
C ALA A 28 10.45 22.12 12.52
N ALA A 29 11.31 23.06 12.12
CA ALA A 29 11.83 23.13 10.75
C ALA A 29 12.62 21.86 10.36
N ALA A 30 13.51 21.38 11.23
CA ALA A 30 14.25 20.13 11.00
C ALA A 30 13.34 18.89 11.03
N GLY A 31 12.34 18.88 11.94
CA GLY A 31 11.40 17.76 12.11
C GLY A 31 10.51 17.52 10.89
N VAL A 32 10.03 18.56 10.24
CA VAL A 32 9.16 18.45 9.04
C VAL A 32 9.90 17.78 7.88
N VAL A 33 11.16 18.12 7.63
CA VAL A 33 11.95 17.52 6.54
C VAL A 33 12.19 16.03 6.80
N ALA A 34 12.58 15.66 8.02
CA ALA A 34 12.80 14.27 8.40
C ALA A 34 11.49 13.45 8.33
N TYR A 35 10.36 14.02 8.77
CA TYR A 35 9.05 13.39 8.72
C TYR A 35 8.59 13.09 7.29
N ASN A 36 8.76 14.02 6.35
CA ASN A 36 8.39 13.82 4.95
C ASN A 36 9.21 12.68 4.32
N GLY A 37 10.52 12.61 4.58
CA GLY A 37 11.36 11.52 4.11
C GLY A 37 10.95 10.16 4.69
N PHE A 38 10.59 10.12 5.96
CA PHE A 38 10.07 8.90 6.59
C PHE A 38 8.75 8.45 5.97
N MET A 39 7.81 9.37 5.74
CA MET A 39 6.52 9.06 5.13
C MET A 39 6.65 8.54 3.70
N ASP A 40 7.55 9.09 2.89
CA ASP A 40 7.80 8.59 1.54
C ASP A 40 8.38 7.17 1.55
N ASN A 41 9.32 6.89 2.43
CA ASN A 41 9.87 5.55 2.59
C ASN A 41 8.83 4.55 3.10
N ALA A 42 7.93 4.95 4.00
CA ALA A 42 6.84 4.13 4.49
C ALA A 42 5.85 3.77 3.36
N LYS A 43 5.49 4.74 2.50
CA LYS A 43 4.62 4.51 1.33
C LYS A 43 5.28 3.56 0.33
N LYS A 44 6.58 3.75 0.02
CA LYS A 44 7.35 2.85 -0.85
C LYS A 44 7.39 1.42 -0.28
N SER A 45 7.65 1.29 1.01
CA SER A 45 7.70 0.00 1.70
C SER A 45 6.35 -0.70 1.68
N SER A 46 5.26 0.02 1.95
CA SER A 46 3.90 -0.49 1.88
C SER A 46 3.52 -0.94 0.46
N SER A 47 3.92 -0.19 -0.57
CA SER A 47 3.69 -0.60 -1.97
C SER A 47 4.43 -1.89 -2.34
N LYS A 48 5.67 -2.07 -1.86
CA LYS A 48 6.43 -3.31 -2.03
C LYS A 48 5.79 -4.49 -1.30
N ALA A 49 5.28 -4.25 -0.08
CA ALA A 49 4.55 -5.26 0.68
C ALA A 49 3.26 -5.67 -0.05
N ASN A 50 2.51 -4.73 -0.62
CA ASN A 50 1.33 -5.02 -1.44
C ASN A 50 1.69 -5.92 -2.64
N HIS A 51 2.79 -5.62 -3.35
CA HIS A 51 3.29 -6.49 -4.43
C HIS A 51 3.51 -7.92 -3.94
N THR A 52 4.27 -8.08 -2.86
CA THR A 52 4.60 -9.38 -2.29
C THR A 52 3.35 -10.15 -1.87
N ASN A 53 2.39 -9.49 -1.24
CA ASN A 53 1.13 -10.10 -0.81
C ASN A 53 0.30 -10.58 -2.01
N VAL A 54 0.20 -9.76 -3.06
CA VAL A 54 -0.49 -10.14 -4.30
C VAL A 54 0.16 -11.35 -4.95
N VAL A 55 1.48 -11.37 -5.10
CA VAL A 55 2.21 -12.48 -5.68
C VAL A 55 2.02 -13.77 -4.87
N LYS A 56 2.20 -13.69 -3.54
CA LYS A 56 2.01 -14.84 -2.64
C LYS A 56 0.59 -15.39 -2.71
N PHE A 57 -0.40 -14.50 -2.70
CA PHE A 57 -1.81 -14.89 -2.76
C PHE A 57 -2.13 -15.63 -4.07
N LEU A 58 -1.70 -15.09 -5.21
CA LEU A 58 -1.92 -15.73 -6.51
C LEU A 58 -1.19 -17.07 -6.62
N SER A 59 0.10 -17.10 -6.23
CA SER A 59 0.89 -18.34 -6.25
C SER A 59 0.27 -19.44 -5.38
N SER A 60 -0.11 -19.11 -4.15
CA SER A 60 -0.73 -20.07 -3.23
C SER A 60 -2.04 -20.64 -3.80
N ASN A 61 -2.91 -19.78 -4.34
CA ASN A 61 -4.18 -20.23 -4.91
C ASN A 61 -4.01 -21.09 -6.17
N PHE A 62 -3.08 -20.74 -7.06
CA PHE A 62 -2.81 -21.54 -8.25
C PHE A 62 -2.14 -22.88 -7.89
N THR A 63 -1.22 -22.89 -6.92
CA THR A 63 -0.65 -24.14 -6.40
C THR A 63 -1.73 -25.02 -5.75
N ASN A 64 -2.65 -24.45 -4.99
CA ASN A 64 -3.76 -25.21 -4.42
C ASN A 64 -4.62 -25.86 -5.51
N CYS A 65 -4.84 -25.18 -6.63
CA CYS A 65 -5.54 -25.78 -7.78
C CYS A 65 -4.77 -26.95 -8.39
N SER A 66 -3.45 -26.84 -8.55
CA SER A 66 -2.63 -27.94 -9.11
C SER A 66 -2.48 -29.13 -8.13
N THR A 67 -2.68 -28.91 -6.84
CA THR A 67 -2.64 -29.97 -5.80
C THR A 67 -4.00 -30.59 -5.48
N GLY A 68 -5.06 -30.25 -6.24
CA GLY A 68 -6.36 -30.91 -6.16
C GLY A 68 -7.51 -30.09 -5.56
N ALA A 69 -7.31 -28.81 -5.25
CA ALA A 69 -8.42 -27.94 -4.90
C ALA A 69 -9.39 -27.80 -6.09
N THR A 70 -10.68 -27.74 -5.81
CA THR A 70 -11.71 -27.64 -6.85
C THR A 70 -12.05 -26.20 -7.21
N TYR A 71 -11.78 -25.25 -6.31
CA TYR A 71 -12.07 -23.83 -6.52
C TYR A 71 -11.08 -22.91 -5.75
N ILE A 72 -11.00 -21.68 -6.22
CA ILE A 72 -10.36 -20.56 -5.51
C ILE A 72 -11.47 -19.71 -4.90
N GLN A 73 -11.37 -19.40 -3.61
CA GLN A 73 -12.28 -18.49 -2.96
C GLN A 73 -11.80 -17.04 -3.09
N TRP A 74 -12.61 -16.22 -3.75
CA TRP A 74 -12.37 -14.80 -3.89
C TRP A 74 -13.30 -14.03 -2.93
N SER A 75 -12.76 -13.11 -2.12
CA SER A 75 -13.59 -12.15 -1.40
C SER A 75 -14.20 -11.16 -2.40
N THR A 76 -15.47 -10.88 -2.26
CA THR A 76 -16.17 -9.81 -2.99
C THR A 76 -17.01 -9.01 -2.00
N THR A 77 -17.32 -7.76 -2.33
CA THR A 77 -18.18 -6.94 -1.46
C THR A 77 -19.54 -7.63 -1.29
N GLY A 78 -19.75 -8.22 -0.12
CA GLY A 78 -21.02 -8.86 0.26
C GLY A 78 -20.96 -10.38 0.39
N ASN A 79 -20.32 -11.15 -0.49
CA ASN A 79 -20.22 -12.61 -0.37
C ASN A 79 -18.92 -13.17 -0.97
N PRO A 80 -18.31 -14.19 -0.36
CA PRO A 80 -17.23 -14.92 -0.98
C PRO A 80 -17.73 -15.65 -2.24
N TYR A 81 -16.91 -15.64 -3.29
CA TYR A 81 -17.21 -16.30 -4.56
C TYR A 81 -16.22 -17.43 -4.82
N ASN A 82 -16.73 -18.63 -5.03
CA ASN A 82 -15.94 -19.82 -5.34
C ASN A 82 -15.80 -19.95 -6.87
N ALA A 83 -14.63 -19.59 -7.39
CA ALA A 83 -14.29 -19.72 -8.81
C ALA A 83 -13.66 -21.09 -9.07
N PRO A 84 -14.19 -21.91 -10.02
CA PRO A 84 -13.63 -23.21 -10.31
C PRO A 84 -12.14 -23.14 -10.71
N CYS A 85 -11.34 -24.07 -10.23
CA CYS A 85 -9.93 -24.18 -10.64
C CYS A 85 -9.75 -24.49 -12.15
N THR A 86 -10.78 -24.98 -12.81
CA THR A 86 -10.80 -25.21 -14.27
C THR A 86 -10.83 -23.91 -15.07
N TRP A 87 -11.15 -22.78 -14.44
CA TRP A 87 -11.09 -21.48 -15.11
C TRP A 87 -9.69 -21.12 -15.53
N SER A 88 -9.57 -20.46 -16.67
CA SER A 88 -8.32 -19.86 -17.11
C SER A 88 -7.92 -18.68 -16.21
N VAL A 89 -6.64 -18.30 -16.22
CA VAL A 89 -6.16 -17.15 -15.44
C VAL A 89 -6.84 -15.84 -15.82
N THR A 90 -7.25 -15.68 -17.08
CA THR A 90 -7.98 -14.47 -17.53
C THR A 90 -9.41 -14.43 -16.98
N GLN A 91 -10.07 -15.58 -16.80
CA GLN A 91 -11.39 -15.66 -16.17
C GLN A 91 -11.32 -15.32 -14.67
N HIS A 92 -10.23 -15.69 -13.99
CA HIS A 92 -9.99 -15.28 -12.61
C HIS A 92 -9.67 -13.78 -12.47
N ALA A 93 -9.15 -13.14 -13.51
CA ALA A 93 -8.57 -11.79 -13.43
C ALA A 93 -9.52 -10.71 -12.88
N SER A 94 -10.79 -10.72 -13.29
CA SER A 94 -11.78 -9.77 -12.75
C SER A 94 -12.06 -9.99 -11.26
N ARG A 95 -12.01 -11.23 -10.81
CA ARG A 95 -12.22 -11.61 -9.41
C ARG A 95 -11.02 -11.26 -8.54
N MET A 96 -9.80 -11.34 -9.09
CA MET A 96 -8.57 -10.94 -8.40
C MET A 96 -8.63 -9.49 -7.93
N THR A 97 -8.99 -8.56 -8.81
CA THR A 97 -9.08 -7.14 -8.46
C THR A 97 -10.21 -6.84 -7.49
N ALA A 98 -11.37 -7.51 -7.65
CA ALA A 98 -12.49 -7.39 -6.74
C ALA A 98 -12.13 -7.91 -5.33
N HIS A 99 -11.39 -9.01 -5.24
CA HIS A 99 -10.89 -9.57 -3.97
C HIS A 99 -10.03 -8.55 -3.22
N PHE A 100 -9.00 -8.00 -3.86
CA PHE A 100 -8.11 -7.04 -3.20
C PHE A 100 -8.83 -5.72 -2.85
N ALA A 101 -9.84 -5.33 -3.62
CA ALA A 101 -10.68 -4.18 -3.28
C ALA A 101 -11.54 -4.46 -2.04
N ALA A 102 -12.13 -5.65 -1.92
CA ALA A 102 -12.92 -6.08 -0.77
C ALA A 102 -12.07 -6.21 0.51
N GLU A 103 -10.80 -6.67 0.39
CA GLU A 103 -9.83 -6.71 1.47
C GLU A 103 -9.22 -5.34 1.81
N ASN A 104 -9.79 -4.26 1.27
CA ASN A 104 -9.37 -2.88 1.51
C ASN A 104 -7.91 -2.57 1.17
N PHE A 105 -7.35 -3.23 0.15
CA PHE A 105 -6.03 -2.92 -0.38
C PHE A 105 -6.05 -1.54 -1.06
N LYS A 106 -5.66 -0.51 -0.31
CA LYS A 106 -5.59 0.87 -0.79
C LYS A 106 -4.19 1.24 -1.26
N ASN A 107 -4.15 2.14 -2.24
CA ASN A 107 -2.88 2.71 -2.72
C ASN A 107 -2.23 3.52 -1.60
N PRO A 108 -0.98 3.19 -1.16
CA PRO A 108 -0.30 3.90 -0.06
C PRO A 108 0.00 5.37 -0.36
N HIS A 109 0.09 5.74 -1.65
CA HIS A 109 0.31 7.13 -2.08
C HIS A 109 -1.00 7.89 -2.27
N TYR A 110 -2.10 7.19 -2.62
CA TYR A 110 -3.41 7.78 -2.93
C TYR A 110 -4.52 6.91 -2.32
N SER A 111 -4.84 7.14 -1.06
CA SER A 111 -5.75 6.30 -0.25
C SER A 111 -7.18 6.18 -0.80
N SER A 112 -7.62 7.11 -1.66
CA SER A 112 -8.90 7.02 -2.36
C SER A 112 -8.93 5.97 -3.48
N GLN A 113 -7.77 5.43 -3.88
CA GLN A 113 -7.65 4.48 -4.98
C GLN A 113 -7.34 3.08 -4.49
N ASN A 114 -7.81 2.08 -5.26
CA ASN A 114 -7.42 0.69 -5.02
C ASN A 114 -5.95 0.49 -5.37
N ALA A 115 -5.26 -0.30 -4.54
CA ALA A 115 -3.87 -0.64 -4.79
C ALA A 115 -3.70 -1.60 -5.97
N VAL A 116 -4.69 -2.47 -6.25
CA VAL A 116 -4.60 -3.52 -7.26
C VAL A 116 -5.59 -3.27 -8.39
N VAL A 117 -5.08 -3.28 -9.63
CA VAL A 117 -5.86 -3.00 -10.84
C VAL A 117 -5.51 -4.00 -11.93
N TYR A 118 -6.50 -4.44 -12.72
CA TYR A 118 -6.27 -5.29 -13.90
C TYR A 118 -5.88 -4.42 -15.10
N ARG A 119 -4.60 -4.40 -15.44
CA ARG A 119 -4.05 -3.68 -16.60
C ARG A 119 -2.77 -4.32 -17.11
N ASN A 120 -2.60 -4.28 -18.45
CA ASN A 120 -1.35 -4.67 -19.08
C ASN A 120 -0.25 -3.60 -18.88
N GLY A 121 0.99 -4.06 -18.76
CA GLY A 121 2.17 -3.21 -18.66
C GLY A 121 2.61 -2.92 -17.22
N THR A 122 3.46 -1.91 -17.09
CA THR A 122 3.96 -1.41 -15.78
C THR A 122 3.29 -0.08 -15.47
N PRO A 123 2.83 0.15 -14.23
CA PRO A 123 2.25 1.45 -13.86
C PRO A 123 3.21 2.59 -14.19
N PRO A 124 2.73 3.71 -14.76
CA PRO A 124 3.55 4.89 -14.99
C PRO A 124 4.23 5.41 -13.72
N ALA A 125 5.38 6.09 -13.89
CA ALA A 125 6.16 6.64 -12.79
C ALA A 125 5.59 7.96 -12.22
N SER A 126 4.44 8.41 -12.70
CA SER A 126 3.85 9.71 -12.35
C SER A 126 2.38 9.61 -11.99
N GLY A 127 1.89 10.62 -11.30
CA GLY A 127 0.48 10.75 -10.94
C GLY A 127 0.02 9.65 -9.98
N SER A 128 -1.26 9.36 -10.04
CA SER A 128 -1.95 8.43 -9.16
C SER A 128 -1.60 6.95 -9.37
N TYR A 129 -0.74 6.63 -10.33
CA TYR A 129 -0.29 5.26 -10.59
C TYR A 129 0.84 4.80 -9.66
N VAL A 130 1.55 5.73 -9.03
CA VAL A 130 2.55 5.39 -8.00
C VAL A 130 1.84 4.73 -6.83
N GLY A 131 2.35 3.61 -6.37
CA GLY A 131 1.74 2.77 -5.33
C GLY A 131 0.76 1.73 -5.85
N GLN A 132 0.41 1.73 -7.15
CA GLN A 132 -0.46 0.72 -7.74
C GLN A 132 0.30 -0.54 -8.15
N THR A 133 -0.40 -1.67 -8.02
CA THR A 133 -0.04 -2.98 -8.55
C THR A 133 -0.97 -3.31 -9.71
N TRP A 134 -0.40 -3.49 -10.90
CA TRP A 134 -1.13 -3.93 -12.07
C TRP A 134 -0.96 -5.44 -12.26
N ILE A 135 -2.07 -6.13 -12.42
CA ILE A 135 -2.10 -7.55 -12.76
C ILE A 135 -2.56 -7.67 -14.21
N TYR A 136 -1.86 -8.46 -14.99
CA TYR A 136 -2.26 -8.82 -16.34
C TYR A 136 -2.05 -10.31 -16.58
N CYS A 137 -3.10 -11.05 -16.92
CA CYS A 137 -3.06 -12.48 -17.10
C CYS A 137 -3.18 -12.88 -18.57
N GLN A 138 -2.47 -13.92 -18.96
CA GLN A 138 -2.43 -14.47 -20.32
C GLN A 138 -2.73 -15.97 -20.28
N ASN A 139 -3.60 -16.44 -21.19
CA ASN A 139 -3.92 -17.87 -21.36
C ASN A 139 -2.92 -18.58 -22.28
N SER A 140 -1.67 -18.08 -22.36
CA SER A 140 -0.59 -18.82 -23.04
C SER A 140 -0.30 -20.14 -22.30
N ASN A 141 0.38 -21.07 -22.94
CA ASN A 141 0.85 -22.28 -22.28
C ASN A 141 2.34 -22.09 -21.89
N PRO A 142 2.70 -22.04 -20.60
CA PRO A 142 1.80 -22.12 -19.43
C PRO A 142 0.97 -20.82 -19.22
N GLN A 143 -0.20 -20.97 -18.58
CA GLN A 143 -1.02 -19.83 -18.19
C GLN A 143 -0.31 -19.02 -17.11
N ARG A 144 -0.30 -17.69 -17.24
CA ARG A 144 0.47 -16.85 -16.32
C ARG A 144 -0.18 -15.49 -16.05
N CYS A 145 0.11 -14.94 -14.87
CA CYS A 145 -0.20 -13.57 -14.51
C CYS A 145 1.09 -12.78 -14.25
N LEU A 146 1.21 -11.64 -14.90
CA LEU A 146 2.27 -10.65 -14.64
C LEU A 146 1.78 -9.69 -13.57
N VAL A 147 2.56 -9.52 -12.52
CA VAL A 147 2.29 -8.60 -11.42
C VAL A 147 3.36 -7.52 -11.46
N ASN A 148 2.97 -6.29 -11.74
CA ASN A 148 3.87 -5.14 -11.82
C ASN A 148 3.43 -4.06 -10.83
N THR A 149 4.31 -3.65 -9.93
CA THR A 149 4.02 -2.60 -8.94
C THR A 149 4.98 -1.45 -9.09
N ARG A 150 4.46 -0.24 -9.22
CA ARG A 150 5.22 1.00 -9.13
C ARG A 150 5.22 1.46 -7.67
N TRP A 151 6.37 1.44 -7.00
CA TRP A 151 6.47 1.83 -5.58
C TRP A 151 7.08 3.21 -5.37
N GLY A 152 7.57 3.86 -6.43
CA GLY A 152 8.11 5.20 -6.37
C GLY A 152 8.13 5.89 -7.73
N PRO A 153 8.45 7.21 -7.78
CA PRO A 153 8.46 8.01 -9.01
C PRO A 153 9.69 7.77 -9.89
N GLY A 154 10.75 7.15 -9.38
CA GLY A 154 11.96 6.87 -10.14
C GLY A 154 11.75 5.82 -11.23
N SER A 155 12.49 5.90 -12.35
CA SER A 155 12.37 4.98 -13.49
C SER A 155 12.53 3.51 -13.08
N ASN A 156 13.41 3.23 -12.12
CA ASN A 156 13.71 1.89 -11.62
C ASN A 156 12.96 1.54 -10.32
N GLU A 157 12.05 2.40 -9.86
CA GLU A 157 11.28 2.20 -8.64
C GLU A 157 10.02 1.38 -8.88
N TYR A 158 10.21 0.16 -9.40
CA TYR A 158 9.13 -0.81 -9.62
C TYR A 158 9.58 -2.24 -9.30
N SER A 159 8.59 -3.12 -9.08
CA SER A 159 8.77 -4.56 -8.93
C SER A 159 7.96 -5.28 -9.99
N ARG A 160 8.49 -6.39 -10.52
CA ARG A 160 7.83 -7.27 -11.49
C ARG A 160 7.97 -8.72 -11.07
N SER A 161 6.87 -9.44 -11.11
CA SER A 161 6.82 -10.89 -10.86
C SER A 161 5.91 -11.57 -11.86
N THR A 162 6.17 -12.86 -12.11
CA THR A 162 5.31 -13.72 -12.93
C THR A 162 4.81 -14.86 -12.05
N VAL A 163 3.51 -15.08 -12.04
CA VAL A 163 2.85 -16.20 -11.37
C VAL A 163 2.24 -17.09 -12.41
N THR A 164 2.64 -18.37 -12.42
CA THR A 164 2.18 -19.39 -13.38
C THR A 164 1.10 -20.23 -12.74
N LYS A 165 0.08 -20.60 -13.51
CA LYS A 165 -0.91 -21.60 -13.18
C LYS A 165 -0.60 -22.85 -14.01
N GLU A 166 -0.20 -23.92 -13.34
CA GLU A 166 0.07 -25.24 -13.91
C GLU A 166 -1.21 -26.06 -14.08
#